data_ea969c67aae2176e62314fe1dfa62bb3
#
_entry.id   ea969c67aae2176e62314fe1dfa62bb3
#
_cell.length_a   1.000
_cell.length_b   1.000
_cell.length_c   1.000
_cell.angle_alpha   90.00
_cell.angle_beta   90.00
_cell.angle_gamma   90.00
#
_symmetry.space_group_name_H-M   'P 1'
#
loop_
_entity.id
_entity.type
_entity.pdbx_description
1 polymer ?
#
loop_
_entity_poly.entity_id
_entity_poly.type
_entity_poly.pdbx_seq_one_letter_code
_entity_poly.pdbx_strand_id
1 'polypeptide(L)'
;MTDTDVARLINGERLVVLGWGRAILMQVAHPLVAAGVDQHSTFRASVVAPFVRLHGTVQTMLDLTFGDEATASRAAARVNAIHDRVHGVLGGAAGVWPADTRYAAHDPALLQWVHATLLDSLPLAYEAFVAPLTPALVDRYALEAAGGAARLGIPESMAPRSRADVRLYLERMLTSGQIAVTPMAKALAHDVLNPPGSRLLGPVSAVTRLFAIGTLPETMRDMYGFGWTDADTRRLVRLCAFLRRWRARTPAWLARWREGRSVGVPTVRS
;
A
#
# COMPACT_ATOMS: atom_id res chain seq x y z
N MET A 1 19.31 -9.05 22.17
CA MET A 1 18.70 -8.41 20.99
C MET A 1 17.36 -7.86 21.45
N THR A 2 17.22 -6.54 21.57
CA THR A 2 15.94 -5.91 21.88
C THR A 2 14.96 -6.29 20.77
N ASP A 3 13.81 -6.80 21.18
CA ASP A 3 12.73 -7.24 20.29
C ASP A 3 12.15 -6.01 19.59
N THR A 4 12.78 -5.62 18.46
CA THR A 4 12.38 -4.44 17.71
C THR A 4 11.12 -4.81 16.93
N ASP A 5 10.01 -4.22 17.32
CA ASP A 5 8.75 -4.29 16.58
C ASP A 5 8.94 -3.58 15.23
N VAL A 6 9.14 -4.37 14.18
CA VAL A 6 9.47 -3.86 12.84
C VAL A 6 8.27 -3.20 12.19
N ALA A 7 7.05 -3.68 12.47
CA ALA A 7 5.84 -3.03 12.00
C ALA A 7 5.72 -1.60 12.55
N ARG A 8 6.02 -1.41 13.84
CA ARG A 8 6.07 -0.06 14.45
C ARG A 8 7.21 0.78 13.92
N LEU A 9 8.36 0.17 13.61
CA LEU A 9 9.48 0.87 12.99
C LEU A 9 9.09 1.46 11.63
N ILE A 10 8.52 0.65 10.76
CA ILE A 10 8.17 1.03 9.38
C ILE A 10 6.95 1.94 9.36
N ASN A 11 5.84 1.51 9.95
CA ASN A 11 4.56 2.23 9.92
C ASN A 11 4.59 3.53 10.76
N GLY A 12 5.55 3.66 11.65
CA GLY A 12 5.78 4.89 12.42
C GLY A 12 6.31 6.06 11.60
N GLU A 13 6.90 5.82 10.42
CA GLU A 13 7.50 6.85 9.59
C GLU A 13 6.47 7.50 8.64
N ARG A 14 6.32 8.83 8.69
CA ARG A 14 5.36 9.55 7.84
C ARG A 14 5.65 9.42 6.35
N LEU A 15 6.93 9.34 5.95
CA LEU A 15 7.31 9.18 4.55
C LEU A 15 6.86 7.84 3.95
N VAL A 16 6.61 6.82 4.76
CA VAL A 16 6.12 5.51 4.29
C VAL A 16 4.73 5.61 3.65
N VAL A 17 3.93 6.63 4.02
CA VAL A 17 2.63 6.92 3.36
C VAL A 17 2.77 7.13 1.85
N LEU A 18 3.93 7.59 1.37
CA LEU A 18 4.18 7.72 -0.07
C LEU A 18 4.15 6.37 -0.81
N GLY A 19 4.42 5.26 -0.11
CA GLY A 19 4.29 3.90 -0.63
C GLY A 19 2.86 3.45 -0.91
N TRP A 20 1.87 4.10 -0.30
CA TRP A 20 0.46 3.76 -0.47
C TRP A 20 -0.04 4.02 -1.89
N GLY A 21 0.45 5.07 -2.55
CA GLY A 21 0.14 5.31 -3.95
C GLY A 21 0.49 4.10 -4.83
N ARG A 22 1.68 3.51 -4.63
CA ARG A 22 2.10 2.30 -5.31
C ARG A 22 1.19 1.10 -4.96
N ALA A 23 0.94 0.88 -3.67
CA ALA A 23 0.08 -0.23 -3.24
C ALA A 23 -1.31 -0.14 -3.86
N ILE A 24 -1.94 1.04 -3.88
CA ILE A 24 -3.26 1.24 -4.47
C ILE A 24 -3.24 0.97 -5.98
N LEU A 25 -2.22 1.43 -6.71
CA LEU A 25 -2.08 1.12 -8.14
C LEU A 25 -2.01 -0.39 -8.38
N MET A 26 -1.26 -1.13 -7.55
CA MET A 26 -1.23 -2.59 -7.62
C MET A 26 -2.58 -3.21 -7.29
N GLN A 27 -3.25 -2.75 -6.24
CA GLN A 27 -4.55 -3.25 -5.80
C GLN A 27 -5.61 -3.14 -6.88
N VAL A 28 -5.77 -1.94 -7.46
CA VAL A 28 -6.80 -1.68 -8.49
C VAL A 28 -6.43 -2.24 -9.87
N ALA A 29 -5.23 -2.78 -10.06
CA ALA A 29 -4.90 -3.58 -11.25
C ALA A 29 -5.63 -4.94 -11.26
N HIS A 30 -6.16 -5.40 -10.12
CA HIS A 30 -7.04 -6.56 -10.05
C HIS A 30 -8.48 -6.12 -10.39
N PRO A 31 -9.12 -6.67 -11.43
CA PRO A 31 -10.42 -6.20 -11.91
C PRO A 31 -11.53 -6.19 -10.85
N LEU A 32 -11.59 -7.22 -10.01
CA LEU A 32 -12.62 -7.33 -8.96
C LEU A 32 -12.39 -6.31 -7.84
N VAL A 33 -11.12 -6.01 -7.50
CA VAL A 33 -10.79 -4.96 -6.53
C VAL A 33 -11.13 -3.58 -7.11
N ALA A 34 -10.79 -3.33 -8.39
CA ALA A 34 -11.15 -2.08 -9.06
C ALA A 34 -12.67 -1.86 -9.08
N ALA A 35 -13.46 -2.90 -9.40
CA ALA A 35 -14.92 -2.85 -9.38
C ALA A 35 -15.46 -2.52 -7.99
N GLY A 36 -14.94 -3.16 -6.94
CA GLY A 36 -15.31 -2.87 -5.55
C GLY A 36 -14.99 -1.43 -5.14
N VAL A 37 -13.83 -0.92 -5.54
CA VAL A 37 -13.43 0.46 -5.25
C VAL A 37 -14.29 1.47 -6.02
N ASP A 38 -14.55 1.26 -7.31
CA ASP A 38 -15.30 2.20 -8.14
C ASP A 38 -16.78 2.31 -7.73
N GLN A 39 -17.43 1.14 -7.48
CA GLN A 39 -18.86 1.10 -7.17
C GLN A 39 -19.21 1.54 -5.74
N HIS A 40 -18.28 1.41 -4.79
CA HIS A 40 -18.54 1.66 -3.37
C HIS A 40 -17.72 2.80 -2.76
N SER A 41 -16.82 3.42 -3.53
CA SER A 41 -15.98 4.49 -3.02
C SER A 41 -16.58 5.87 -3.29
N THR A 42 -16.68 6.68 -2.24
CA THR A 42 -17.01 8.12 -2.34
C THR A 42 -15.80 8.98 -2.73
N PHE A 43 -14.74 8.38 -3.30
CA PHE A 43 -13.49 9.07 -3.61
C PHE A 43 -13.69 10.31 -4.51
N ARG A 44 -14.69 10.27 -5.40
CA ARG A 44 -15.05 11.36 -6.32
C ARG A 44 -16.12 12.31 -5.77
N ALA A 45 -16.61 12.09 -4.55
CA ALA A 45 -17.75 12.85 -4.01
C ALA A 45 -17.43 14.32 -3.70
N SER A 46 -16.18 14.65 -3.39
CA SER A 46 -15.75 16.04 -3.14
C SER A 46 -14.23 16.18 -3.21
N VAL A 47 -13.74 17.44 -3.25
CA VAL A 47 -12.29 17.76 -3.23
C VAL A 47 -11.63 17.27 -1.93
N VAL A 48 -12.37 17.17 -0.84
CA VAL A 48 -11.86 16.77 0.49
C VAL A 48 -11.91 15.25 0.69
N ALA A 49 -12.78 14.55 -0.03
CA ALA A 49 -12.99 13.11 0.14
C ALA A 49 -11.71 12.25 0.07
N PRO A 50 -10.75 12.47 -0.86
CA PRO A 50 -9.49 11.73 -0.90
C PRO A 50 -8.66 11.91 0.37
N PHE A 51 -8.62 13.11 0.93
CA PHE A 51 -7.86 13.40 2.15
C PHE A 51 -8.50 12.79 3.39
N VAL A 52 -9.83 12.82 3.50
CA VAL A 52 -10.58 12.16 4.58
C VAL A 52 -10.34 10.65 4.53
N ARG A 53 -10.38 10.07 3.33
CA ARG A 53 -10.12 8.64 3.13
C ARG A 53 -8.66 8.28 3.48
N LEU A 54 -7.69 9.05 3.01
CA LEU A 54 -6.28 8.85 3.36
C LEU A 54 -6.08 8.93 4.87
N HIS A 55 -6.66 9.96 5.52
CA HIS A 55 -6.60 10.11 6.97
C HIS A 55 -7.19 8.90 7.69
N GLY A 56 -8.39 8.44 7.29
CA GLY A 56 -9.04 7.25 7.88
C GLY A 56 -8.21 5.99 7.70
N THR A 57 -7.56 5.82 6.54
CA THR A 57 -6.70 4.67 6.27
C THR A 57 -5.40 4.72 7.09
N VAL A 58 -4.77 5.90 7.20
CA VAL A 58 -3.60 6.11 8.06
C VAL A 58 -3.97 5.83 9.52
N GLN A 59 -5.10 6.36 10.01
CA GLN A 59 -5.55 6.12 11.37
C GLN A 59 -5.80 4.63 11.64
N THR A 60 -6.43 3.92 10.71
CA THR A 60 -6.64 2.47 10.81
C THR A 60 -5.31 1.72 10.89
N MET A 61 -4.33 2.09 10.05
CA MET A 61 -3.00 1.49 10.09
C MET A 61 -2.30 1.75 11.42
N LEU A 62 -2.41 2.98 11.96
CA LEU A 62 -1.86 3.32 13.26
C LEU A 62 -2.53 2.54 14.40
N ASP A 63 -3.87 2.46 14.39
CA ASP A 63 -4.64 1.71 15.38
C ASP A 63 -4.28 0.21 15.37
N LEU A 64 -4.12 -0.38 14.17
CA LEU A 64 -3.72 -1.79 14.02
C LEU A 64 -2.26 -2.05 14.42
N THR A 65 -1.37 -1.06 14.24
CA THR A 65 0.08 -1.22 14.49
C THR A 65 0.46 -0.86 15.93
N PHE A 66 -0.13 0.19 16.49
CA PHE A 66 0.28 0.78 17.76
C PHE A 66 -0.75 0.61 18.88
N GLY A 67 -2.01 0.34 18.50
CA GLY A 67 -3.10 0.18 19.45
C GLY A 67 -2.92 -1.06 20.34
N ASP A 68 -3.54 -1.00 21.52
CA ASP A 68 -3.78 -2.20 22.31
C ASP A 68 -4.76 -3.15 21.59
N GLU A 69 -4.94 -4.35 22.14
CA GLU A 69 -5.81 -5.37 21.55
C GLU A 69 -7.25 -4.86 21.30
N ALA A 70 -7.80 -4.09 22.24
CA ALA A 70 -9.14 -3.52 22.09
C ALA A 70 -9.21 -2.48 20.96
N THR A 71 -8.19 -1.65 20.82
CA THR A 71 -8.10 -0.63 19.76
C THR A 71 -7.91 -1.28 18.39
N ALA A 72 -7.01 -2.26 18.28
CA ALA A 72 -6.78 -3.01 17.04
C ALA A 72 -8.04 -3.77 16.60
N SER A 73 -8.74 -4.41 17.54
CA SER A 73 -10.01 -5.12 17.27
C SER A 73 -11.11 -4.17 16.80
N ARG A 74 -11.26 -3.00 17.42
CA ARG A 74 -12.21 -1.97 16.95
C ARG A 74 -11.86 -1.45 15.56
N ALA A 75 -10.57 -1.25 15.27
CA ALA A 75 -10.11 -0.82 13.94
C ALA A 75 -10.45 -1.88 12.88
N ALA A 76 -10.17 -3.15 13.14
CA ALA A 76 -10.52 -4.25 12.25
C ALA A 76 -12.04 -4.35 12.05
N ALA A 77 -12.83 -4.24 13.11
CA ALA A 77 -14.30 -4.27 13.04
C ALA A 77 -14.85 -3.13 12.15
N ARG A 78 -14.28 -1.92 12.23
CA ARG A 78 -14.67 -0.81 11.33
C ARG A 78 -14.41 -1.13 9.87
N VAL A 79 -13.24 -1.73 9.56
CA VAL A 79 -12.89 -2.14 8.19
C VAL A 79 -13.85 -3.23 7.71
N ASN A 80 -14.06 -4.26 8.51
CA ASN A 80 -14.97 -5.36 8.19
C ASN A 80 -16.40 -4.87 7.94
N ALA A 81 -16.91 -3.93 8.73
CA ALA A 81 -18.22 -3.31 8.51
C ALA A 81 -18.32 -2.50 7.19
N ILE A 82 -17.20 -2.02 6.67
CA ILE A 82 -17.13 -1.44 5.29
C ILE A 82 -17.18 -2.59 4.28
N HIS A 83 -16.39 -3.64 4.47
CA HIS A 83 -16.30 -4.79 3.57
C HIS A 83 -17.62 -5.53 3.46
N ASP A 84 -18.44 -5.60 4.52
CA ASP A 84 -19.79 -6.18 4.49
C ASP A 84 -20.70 -5.59 3.39
N ARG A 85 -20.45 -4.33 3.03
CA ARG A 85 -21.24 -3.61 2.02
C ARG A 85 -20.60 -3.60 0.64
N VAL A 86 -19.36 -4.08 0.51
CA VAL A 86 -18.61 -4.06 -0.75
C VAL A 86 -18.71 -5.41 -1.42
N HIS A 87 -19.72 -5.58 -2.25
CA HIS A 87 -19.95 -6.77 -3.08
C HIS A 87 -20.68 -6.36 -4.35
N GLY A 88 -20.60 -7.17 -5.38
CA GLY A 88 -21.25 -6.88 -6.66
C GLY A 88 -20.85 -7.86 -7.75
N VAL A 89 -20.98 -7.40 -8.98
CA VAL A 89 -20.61 -8.14 -10.18
C VAL A 89 -19.72 -7.30 -11.09
N LEU A 90 -18.81 -7.96 -11.81
CA LEU A 90 -17.93 -7.33 -12.78
C LEU A 90 -18.75 -6.99 -14.04
N GLY A 91 -18.79 -5.72 -14.42
CA GLY A 91 -19.62 -5.24 -15.54
C GLY A 91 -19.15 -5.65 -16.95
N GLY A 92 -17.95 -6.26 -17.06
CA GLY A 92 -17.40 -6.72 -18.33
C GLY A 92 -16.22 -7.65 -18.11
N ALA A 93 -15.89 -8.50 -19.08
CA ALA A 93 -14.76 -9.42 -18.96
C ALA A 93 -13.42 -8.68 -18.86
N ALA A 94 -12.50 -9.18 -18.02
CA ALA A 94 -11.17 -8.61 -17.82
C ALA A 94 -10.15 -9.69 -17.41
N GLY A 95 -9.09 -9.88 -18.18
CA GLY A 95 -8.13 -10.96 -17.96
C GLY A 95 -8.83 -12.32 -17.99
N VAL A 96 -8.64 -13.11 -16.95
CA VAL A 96 -9.31 -14.42 -16.79
C VAL A 96 -10.73 -14.33 -16.22
N TRP A 97 -11.21 -13.13 -15.89
CA TRP A 97 -12.49 -12.92 -15.24
C TRP A 97 -13.59 -12.68 -16.28
N PRO A 98 -14.59 -13.57 -16.42
CA PRO A 98 -15.76 -13.34 -17.26
C PRO A 98 -16.58 -12.13 -16.80
N ALA A 99 -17.39 -11.57 -17.68
CA ALA A 99 -18.46 -10.66 -17.29
C ALA A 99 -19.37 -11.33 -16.25
N ASP A 100 -19.98 -10.52 -15.40
CA ASP A 100 -20.87 -10.97 -14.31
C ASP A 100 -20.19 -11.83 -13.22
N THR A 101 -18.84 -11.93 -13.23
CA THR A 101 -18.11 -12.52 -12.10
C THR A 101 -18.48 -11.79 -10.81
N ARG A 102 -18.96 -12.52 -9.82
CA ARG A 102 -19.29 -11.98 -8.50
C ARG A 102 -18.02 -11.66 -7.73
N TYR A 103 -18.05 -10.58 -6.95
CA TYR A 103 -16.98 -10.24 -5.99
C TYR A 103 -17.58 -9.84 -4.64
N ALA A 104 -16.79 -10.05 -3.59
CA ALA A 104 -17.05 -9.54 -2.25
C ALA A 104 -15.71 -9.12 -1.62
N ALA A 105 -15.70 -8.02 -0.87
CA ALA A 105 -14.47 -7.56 -0.21
C ALA A 105 -13.99 -8.52 0.90
N HIS A 106 -14.84 -9.42 1.38
CA HIS A 106 -14.47 -10.50 2.29
C HIS A 106 -13.89 -11.74 1.61
N ASP A 107 -13.76 -11.74 0.26
CA ASP A 107 -13.09 -12.84 -0.41
C ASP A 107 -11.62 -12.92 0.06
N PRO A 108 -11.18 -14.04 0.68
CA PRO A 108 -9.84 -14.17 1.21
C PRO A 108 -8.74 -13.98 0.16
N ALA A 109 -9.00 -14.32 -1.12
CA ALA A 109 -8.03 -14.14 -2.20
C ALA A 109 -7.86 -12.65 -2.53
N LEU A 110 -8.94 -11.86 -2.53
CA LEU A 110 -8.86 -10.41 -2.74
C LEU A 110 -8.21 -9.71 -1.56
N LEU A 111 -8.52 -10.13 -0.34
CA LEU A 111 -7.86 -9.62 0.88
C LEU A 111 -6.37 -9.93 0.88
N GLN A 112 -5.97 -11.17 0.48
CA GLN A 112 -4.57 -11.57 0.36
C GLN A 112 -3.84 -10.70 -0.68
N TRP A 113 -4.46 -10.43 -1.84
CA TRP A 113 -3.88 -9.55 -2.85
C TRP A 113 -3.60 -8.16 -2.29
N VAL A 114 -4.61 -7.54 -1.66
CA VAL A 114 -4.47 -6.22 -1.04
C VAL A 114 -3.37 -6.22 0.02
N HIS A 115 -3.33 -7.23 0.88
CA HIS A 115 -2.33 -7.36 1.93
C HIS A 115 -0.92 -7.53 1.37
N ALA A 116 -0.72 -8.40 0.38
CA ALA A 116 0.57 -8.63 -0.26
C ALA A 116 1.14 -7.35 -0.92
N THR A 117 0.28 -6.53 -1.55
CA THR A 117 0.72 -5.25 -2.13
C THR A 117 1.18 -4.25 -1.08
N LEU A 118 0.60 -4.27 0.13
CA LEU A 118 1.07 -3.46 1.26
C LEU A 118 2.39 -3.97 1.81
N LEU A 119 2.52 -5.30 2.00
CA LEU A 119 3.76 -5.94 2.45
C LEU A 119 4.94 -5.67 1.52
N ASP A 120 4.70 -5.52 0.23
CA ASP A 120 5.73 -5.17 -0.75
C ASP A 120 6.02 -3.66 -0.78
N SER A 121 5.00 -2.82 -0.69
CA SER A 121 5.13 -1.38 -0.93
C SER A 121 5.64 -0.59 0.28
N LEU A 122 5.27 -0.96 1.52
CA LEU A 122 5.62 -0.17 2.69
C LEU A 122 7.08 -0.35 3.11
N PRO A 123 7.67 -1.57 3.16
CA PRO A 123 9.10 -1.73 3.35
C PRO A 123 9.92 -1.07 2.23
N LEU A 124 9.48 -1.18 0.97
CA LEU A 124 10.14 -0.52 -0.15
C LEU A 124 10.18 1.01 0.02
N ALA A 125 9.08 1.62 0.46
CA ALA A 125 9.05 3.05 0.75
C ALA A 125 9.97 3.43 1.92
N TYR A 126 10.02 2.60 2.96
CA TYR A 126 10.95 2.79 4.06
C TYR A 126 12.42 2.72 3.59
N GLU A 127 12.77 1.70 2.80
CA GLU A 127 14.12 1.57 2.21
C GLU A 127 14.46 2.76 1.30
N ALA A 128 13.51 3.26 0.55
CA ALA A 128 13.71 4.40 -0.34
C ALA A 128 13.94 5.72 0.40
N PHE A 129 13.21 5.97 1.47
CA PHE A 129 13.11 7.31 2.08
C PHE A 129 13.70 7.43 3.48
N VAL A 130 13.90 6.31 4.18
CA VAL A 130 14.36 6.32 5.58
C VAL A 130 15.73 5.66 5.73
N ALA A 131 15.79 4.33 5.63
CA ALA A 131 17.02 3.57 5.83
C ALA A 131 16.92 2.18 5.18
N PRO A 132 18.04 1.54 4.83
CA PRO A 132 18.06 0.16 4.37
C PRO A 132 17.47 -0.78 5.43
N LEU A 133 16.78 -1.83 4.98
CA LEU A 133 16.31 -2.94 5.79
C LEU A 133 17.10 -4.20 5.46
N THR A 134 17.46 -4.98 6.47
CA THR A 134 18.01 -6.32 6.23
C THR A 134 16.88 -7.27 5.79
N PRO A 135 17.17 -8.34 5.02
CA PRO A 135 16.16 -9.34 4.67
C PRO A 135 15.38 -9.85 5.89
N ALA A 136 16.06 -10.12 6.99
CA ALA A 136 15.44 -10.59 8.23
C ALA A 136 14.44 -9.57 8.84
N LEU A 137 14.69 -8.27 8.70
CA LEU A 137 13.73 -7.24 9.15
C LEU A 137 12.49 -7.21 8.24
N VAL A 138 12.66 -7.40 6.93
CA VAL A 138 11.50 -7.45 6.02
C VAL A 138 10.67 -8.71 6.25
N ASP A 139 11.30 -9.87 6.50
CA ASP A 139 10.59 -11.10 6.85
C ASP A 139 9.83 -10.93 8.17
N ARG A 140 10.47 -10.32 9.17
CA ARG A 140 9.81 -10.03 10.45
C ARG A 140 8.62 -9.08 10.27
N TYR A 141 8.73 -8.07 9.41
CA TYR A 141 7.60 -7.19 9.09
C TYR A 141 6.40 -7.98 8.57
N ALA A 142 6.62 -8.93 7.66
CA ALA A 142 5.56 -9.79 7.12
C ALA A 142 4.91 -10.66 8.20
N LEU A 143 5.72 -11.24 9.11
CA LEU A 143 5.23 -12.02 10.24
C LEU A 143 4.38 -11.19 11.21
N GLU A 144 4.85 -10.00 11.58
CA GLU A 144 4.13 -9.10 12.49
C GLU A 144 2.82 -8.60 11.89
N ALA A 145 2.79 -8.36 10.57
CA ALA A 145 1.59 -7.93 9.86
C ALA A 145 0.52 -9.03 9.73
N ALA A 146 0.90 -10.32 9.85
CA ALA A 146 -0.03 -11.44 9.73
C ALA A 146 -1.15 -11.41 10.79
N GLY A 147 -0.87 -10.93 12.01
CA GLY A 147 -1.89 -10.76 13.05
C GLY A 147 -3.00 -9.77 12.67
N GLY A 148 -2.63 -8.65 12.03
CA GLY A 148 -3.58 -7.69 11.48
C GLY A 148 -4.39 -8.27 10.32
N ALA A 149 -3.73 -9.04 9.45
CA ALA A 149 -4.36 -9.73 8.33
C ALA A 149 -5.44 -10.72 8.79
N ALA A 150 -5.15 -11.51 9.83
CA ALA A 150 -6.11 -12.46 10.40
C ALA A 150 -7.38 -11.76 10.92
N ARG A 151 -7.25 -10.61 11.58
CA ARG A 151 -8.39 -9.79 12.05
C ARG A 151 -9.26 -9.27 10.90
N LEU A 152 -8.70 -9.15 9.71
CA LEU A 152 -9.41 -8.72 8.50
C LEU A 152 -9.98 -9.89 7.68
N GLY A 153 -9.81 -11.14 8.14
CA GLY A 153 -10.39 -12.31 7.50
C GLY A 153 -9.46 -13.07 6.55
N ILE A 154 -8.15 -12.77 6.54
CA ILE A 154 -7.18 -13.55 5.78
C ILE A 154 -6.78 -14.79 6.59
N PRO A 155 -7.03 -16.01 6.08
CA PRO A 155 -6.58 -17.23 6.74
C PRO A 155 -5.05 -17.22 6.94
N GLU A 156 -4.58 -17.73 8.08
CA GLU A 156 -3.16 -17.75 8.41
C GLU A 156 -2.32 -18.47 7.34
N SER A 157 -2.87 -19.54 6.75
CA SER A 157 -2.23 -20.29 5.66
C SER A 157 -2.03 -19.49 4.36
N MET A 158 -2.76 -18.39 4.19
CA MET A 158 -2.70 -17.52 3.03
C MET A 158 -1.82 -16.27 3.26
N ALA A 159 -1.56 -15.90 4.51
CA ALA A 159 -0.77 -14.71 4.83
C ALA A 159 0.72 -14.96 4.51
N PRO A 160 1.37 -14.16 3.62
CA PRO A 160 2.80 -14.27 3.38
C PRO A 160 3.58 -13.99 4.67
N ARG A 161 4.63 -14.79 4.92
CA ARG A 161 5.42 -14.73 6.16
C ARG A 161 6.86 -14.25 5.95
N SER A 162 7.25 -14.04 4.69
CA SER A 162 8.58 -13.56 4.32
C SER A 162 8.53 -12.69 3.06
N ARG A 163 9.61 -11.96 2.80
CA ARG A 163 9.79 -11.22 1.54
C ARG A 163 9.76 -12.17 0.33
N ALA A 164 10.29 -13.37 0.48
CA ALA A 164 10.28 -14.38 -0.58
C ALA A 164 8.84 -14.84 -0.90
N ASP A 165 8.01 -15.09 0.12
CA ASP A 165 6.60 -15.45 -0.07
C ASP A 165 5.83 -14.34 -0.79
N VAL A 166 6.01 -13.08 -0.36
CA VAL A 166 5.38 -11.91 -1.00
C VAL A 166 5.76 -11.87 -2.47
N ARG A 167 7.05 -11.97 -2.78
CA ARG A 167 7.55 -11.91 -4.16
C ARG A 167 7.00 -13.04 -5.02
N LEU A 168 7.05 -14.27 -4.54
CA LEU A 168 6.52 -15.44 -5.25
C LEU A 168 5.01 -15.31 -5.49
N TYR A 169 4.26 -14.80 -4.51
CA TYR A 169 2.84 -14.56 -4.65
C TYR A 169 2.55 -13.50 -5.72
N LEU A 170 3.23 -12.35 -5.67
CA LEU A 170 3.08 -11.28 -6.66
C LEU A 170 3.45 -11.74 -8.08
N GLU A 171 4.54 -12.49 -8.25
CA GLU A 171 4.95 -13.06 -9.53
C GLU A 171 3.86 -13.99 -10.10
N ARG A 172 3.30 -14.88 -9.26
CA ARG A 172 2.19 -15.75 -9.67
C ARG A 172 0.96 -14.96 -10.09
N MET A 173 0.59 -13.95 -9.32
CA MET A 173 -0.56 -13.10 -9.66
C MET A 173 -0.37 -12.40 -11.01
N LEU A 174 0.82 -11.84 -11.26
CA LEU A 174 1.14 -11.13 -12.50
C LEU A 174 1.15 -12.04 -13.74
N THR A 175 1.50 -13.32 -13.58
CA THR A 175 1.58 -14.30 -14.69
C THR A 175 0.30 -15.10 -14.87
N SER A 176 -0.62 -15.10 -13.91
CA SER A 176 -1.85 -15.91 -13.93
C SER A 176 -2.96 -15.38 -14.83
N GLY A 177 -2.84 -14.14 -15.32
CA GLY A 177 -3.93 -13.44 -16.02
C GLY A 177 -5.01 -12.87 -15.08
N GLN A 178 -4.89 -13.07 -13.76
CA GLN A 178 -5.83 -12.49 -12.79
C GLN A 178 -5.68 -10.97 -12.68
N ILE A 179 -4.50 -10.44 -12.95
CA ILE A 179 -4.21 -9.01 -12.98
C ILE A 179 -4.40 -8.50 -14.40
N ALA A 180 -5.36 -7.61 -14.58
CA ALA A 180 -5.67 -6.99 -15.86
C ALA A 180 -6.14 -5.55 -15.64
N VAL A 181 -5.35 -4.60 -16.12
CA VAL A 181 -5.65 -3.17 -15.97
C VAL A 181 -6.79 -2.76 -16.92
N THR A 182 -7.97 -2.61 -16.35
CA THR A 182 -9.18 -2.17 -17.06
C THR A 182 -9.20 -0.65 -17.26
N PRO A 183 -10.08 -0.11 -18.14
CA PRO A 183 -10.33 1.34 -18.23
C PRO A 183 -10.71 1.96 -16.87
N MET A 184 -11.49 1.24 -16.07
CA MET A 184 -11.85 1.61 -14.69
C MET A 184 -10.60 1.73 -13.80
N ALA A 185 -9.71 0.73 -13.85
CA ALA A 185 -8.45 0.77 -13.10
C ALA A 185 -7.56 1.96 -13.51
N LYS A 186 -7.52 2.29 -14.82
CA LYS A 186 -6.80 3.49 -15.33
C LYS A 186 -7.41 4.79 -14.79
N ALA A 187 -8.74 4.88 -14.74
CA ALA A 187 -9.42 6.05 -14.18
C ALA A 187 -9.13 6.20 -12.67
N LEU A 188 -9.21 5.12 -11.91
CA LEU A 188 -8.85 5.11 -10.48
C LEU A 188 -7.38 5.49 -10.26
N ALA A 189 -6.47 4.95 -11.07
CA ALA A 189 -5.05 5.29 -11.02
C ALA A 189 -4.81 6.78 -11.30
N HIS A 190 -5.52 7.35 -12.30
CA HIS A 190 -5.46 8.78 -12.58
C HIS A 190 -5.89 9.60 -11.36
N ASP A 191 -7.00 9.26 -10.72
CA ASP A 191 -7.52 9.97 -9.55
C ASP A 191 -6.58 9.87 -8.35
N VAL A 192 -5.95 8.71 -8.12
CA VAL A 192 -4.95 8.50 -7.06
C VAL A 192 -3.68 9.33 -7.29
N LEU A 193 -3.20 9.38 -8.54
CA LEU A 193 -1.98 10.11 -8.90
C LEU A 193 -2.20 11.62 -9.05
N ASN A 194 -3.45 12.07 -9.25
CA ASN A 194 -3.82 13.46 -9.44
C ASN A 194 -5.05 13.80 -8.56
N PRO A 195 -4.93 13.69 -7.23
CA PRO A 195 -6.06 13.98 -6.35
C PRO A 195 -6.53 15.44 -6.52
N PRO A 196 -7.84 15.72 -6.33
CA PRO A 196 -8.35 17.08 -6.35
C PRO A 196 -7.53 17.99 -5.44
N GLY A 197 -7.16 19.17 -5.92
CA GLY A 197 -6.26 20.07 -5.17
C GLY A 197 -4.77 19.76 -5.30
N SER A 198 -4.37 18.74 -6.08
CA SER A 198 -2.96 18.36 -6.31
C SER A 198 -2.10 19.51 -6.86
N ARG A 199 -2.71 20.49 -7.54
CA ARG A 199 -1.99 21.71 -7.99
C ARG A 199 -1.45 22.54 -6.83
N LEU A 200 -2.16 22.57 -5.69
CA LEU A 200 -1.72 23.24 -4.45
C LEU A 200 -0.64 22.43 -3.72
N LEU A 201 -0.67 21.09 -3.87
CA LEU A 201 0.27 20.13 -3.28
C LEU A 201 1.31 19.66 -4.31
N GLY A 202 1.58 20.45 -5.35
CA GLY A 202 2.39 20.09 -6.52
C GLY A 202 3.64 19.27 -6.24
N PRO A 203 4.53 19.70 -5.31
CA PRO A 203 5.74 18.93 -5.01
C PRO A 203 5.44 17.55 -4.41
N VAL A 204 4.47 17.44 -3.49
CA VAL A 204 4.10 16.16 -2.84
C VAL A 204 3.48 15.22 -3.85
N SER A 205 2.57 15.71 -4.69
CA SER A 205 1.93 14.91 -5.74
C SER A 205 2.95 14.42 -6.77
N ALA A 206 3.91 15.25 -7.15
CA ALA A 206 4.99 14.86 -8.06
C ALA A 206 5.88 13.78 -7.47
N VAL A 207 6.22 13.87 -6.18
CA VAL A 207 6.97 12.85 -5.44
C VAL A 207 6.22 11.53 -5.40
N THR A 208 4.95 11.57 -4.98
CA THR A 208 4.09 10.37 -4.90
C THR A 208 3.96 9.71 -6.27
N ARG A 209 3.70 10.49 -7.32
CA ARG A 209 3.58 9.98 -8.69
C ARG A 209 4.87 9.32 -9.17
N LEU A 210 6.00 10.01 -9.03
CA LEU A 210 7.31 9.51 -9.48
C LEU A 210 7.67 8.21 -8.76
N PHE A 211 7.46 8.15 -7.45
CA PHE A 211 7.71 6.96 -6.65
C PHE A 211 6.75 5.82 -7.00
N ALA A 212 5.45 6.08 -7.02
CA ALA A 212 4.44 5.05 -7.27
C ALA A 212 4.65 4.40 -8.64
N ILE A 213 4.81 5.19 -9.72
CA ILE A 213 5.01 4.67 -11.07
C ILE A 213 6.38 4.00 -11.21
N GLY A 214 7.44 4.64 -10.75
CA GLY A 214 8.81 4.17 -10.96
C GLY A 214 9.16 2.90 -10.20
N THR A 215 8.42 2.57 -9.15
CA THR A 215 8.63 1.36 -8.35
C THR A 215 7.61 0.25 -8.63
N LEU A 216 6.61 0.49 -9.52
CA LEU A 216 5.75 -0.58 -10.01
C LEU A 216 6.57 -1.64 -10.76
N PRO A 217 6.16 -2.93 -10.72
CA PRO A 217 6.64 -3.92 -11.68
C PRO A 217 6.48 -3.42 -13.11
N GLU A 218 7.46 -3.70 -13.97
CA GLU A 218 7.46 -3.24 -15.36
C GLU A 218 6.20 -3.66 -16.10
N THR A 219 5.81 -4.93 -15.97
CA THR A 219 4.56 -5.45 -16.54
C THR A 219 3.32 -4.64 -16.14
N MET A 220 3.26 -4.17 -14.90
CA MET A 220 2.16 -3.31 -14.47
C MET A 220 2.23 -1.91 -15.08
N ARG A 221 3.44 -1.32 -15.17
CA ARG A 221 3.61 -0.03 -15.86
C ARG A 221 3.10 -0.10 -17.30
N ASP A 222 3.44 -1.18 -18.01
CA ASP A 222 3.02 -1.43 -19.38
C ASP A 222 1.50 -1.59 -19.48
N MET A 223 0.88 -2.38 -18.61
CA MET A 223 -0.58 -2.54 -18.55
C MET A 223 -1.32 -1.21 -18.33
N TYR A 224 -0.76 -0.33 -17.49
CA TYR A 224 -1.30 1.01 -17.27
C TYR A 224 -1.03 1.96 -18.44
N GLY A 225 -0.04 1.68 -19.26
CA GLY A 225 0.46 2.58 -20.31
C GLY A 225 1.29 3.73 -19.73
N PHE A 226 1.94 3.53 -18.58
CA PHE A 226 2.84 4.52 -18.00
C PHE A 226 4.19 4.47 -18.72
N GLY A 227 4.50 5.50 -19.50
CA GLY A 227 5.83 5.68 -20.05
C GLY A 227 6.87 5.88 -18.94
N TRP A 228 8.03 5.23 -19.07
CA TRP A 228 9.13 5.36 -18.12
C TRP A 228 10.47 5.40 -18.85
N THR A 229 11.28 6.41 -18.54
CA THR A 229 12.55 6.65 -19.20
C THR A 229 13.72 6.54 -18.22
N ASP A 230 14.95 6.42 -18.74
CA ASP A 230 16.17 6.51 -17.93
C ASP A 230 16.27 7.85 -17.20
N ALA A 231 15.74 8.91 -17.78
CA ALA A 231 15.68 10.22 -17.12
C ALA A 231 14.79 10.17 -15.87
N ASP A 232 13.67 9.46 -15.93
CA ASP A 232 12.76 9.29 -14.79
C ASP A 232 13.40 8.41 -13.72
N THR A 233 14.11 7.35 -14.11
CA THR A 233 14.89 6.53 -13.19
C THR A 233 15.93 7.38 -12.44
N ARG A 234 16.69 8.22 -13.16
CA ARG A 234 17.67 9.13 -12.52
C ARG A 234 17.00 10.15 -11.61
N ARG A 235 15.80 10.64 -11.95
CA ARG A 235 15.02 11.56 -11.10
C ARG A 235 14.57 10.85 -9.83
N LEU A 236 14.04 9.63 -9.94
CA LEU A 236 13.60 8.83 -8.79
C LEU A 236 14.77 8.56 -7.83
N VAL A 237 15.93 8.10 -8.34
CA VAL A 237 17.12 7.84 -7.51
C VAL A 237 17.57 9.09 -6.77
N ARG A 238 17.62 10.24 -7.45
CA ARG A 238 17.99 11.52 -6.82
C ARG A 238 16.99 11.95 -5.76
N LEU A 239 15.70 11.78 -6.03
CA LEU A 239 14.63 12.08 -5.09
C LEU A 239 14.73 11.21 -3.82
N CYS A 240 14.88 9.89 -3.98
CA CYS A 240 15.04 8.97 -2.86
C CYS A 240 16.27 9.35 -2.00
N ALA A 241 17.40 9.63 -2.64
CA ALA A 241 18.61 10.06 -1.95
C ALA A 241 18.42 11.39 -1.19
N PHE A 242 17.72 12.34 -1.81
CA PHE A 242 17.40 13.63 -1.18
C PHE A 242 16.49 13.43 0.05
N LEU A 243 15.37 12.71 -0.09
CA LEU A 243 14.43 12.48 1.00
C LEU A 243 15.07 11.69 2.15
N ARG A 244 15.93 10.71 1.85
CA ARG A 244 16.67 9.97 2.87
C ARG A 244 17.61 10.87 3.66
N ARG A 245 18.36 11.75 2.98
CA ARG A 245 19.23 12.73 3.64
C ARG A 245 18.45 13.74 4.48
N TRP A 246 17.32 14.21 3.94
CA TRP A 246 16.42 15.10 4.67
C TRP A 246 15.86 14.41 5.91
N ARG A 247 15.36 13.16 5.76
CA ARG A 247 14.84 12.35 6.88
C ARG A 247 15.90 12.16 7.97
N ALA A 248 17.14 11.86 7.61
CA ALA A 248 18.24 11.67 8.57
C ALA A 248 18.52 12.92 9.43
N ARG A 249 18.17 14.11 8.94
CA ARG A 249 18.32 15.39 9.66
C ARG A 249 17.05 15.86 10.34
N THR A 250 15.92 15.21 10.06
CA THR A 250 14.61 15.59 10.62
C THR A 250 14.41 14.96 11.99
N PRO A 251 14.10 15.75 13.02
CA PRO A 251 13.83 15.21 14.35
C PRO A 251 12.66 14.21 14.34
N ALA A 252 12.71 13.18 15.20
CA ALA A 252 11.72 12.12 15.24
C ALA A 252 10.28 12.64 15.46
N TRP A 253 10.11 13.71 16.24
CA TRP A 253 8.79 14.29 16.50
C TRP A 253 8.12 14.90 15.24
N LEU A 254 8.90 15.26 14.23
CA LEU A 254 8.40 15.77 12.94
C LEU A 254 8.31 14.64 11.89
N ALA A 255 9.27 13.72 11.86
CA ALA A 255 9.35 12.66 10.86
C ALA A 255 8.40 11.49 11.14
N ARG A 256 8.03 11.26 12.38
CA ARG A 256 7.23 10.11 12.81
C ARG A 256 5.83 10.52 13.29
N TRP A 257 4.90 9.60 13.19
CA TRP A 257 3.62 9.72 13.86
C TRP A 257 3.84 9.74 15.38
N ARG A 258 2.91 10.35 16.12
CA ARG A 258 2.99 10.47 17.57
C ARG A 258 3.19 9.10 18.25
N GLU A 259 2.47 8.12 17.77
CA GLU A 259 2.46 6.73 18.24
C GLU A 259 3.81 6.04 18.02
N GLY A 260 4.51 6.39 16.94
CA GLY A 260 5.80 5.80 16.56
C GLY A 260 7.04 6.50 17.14
N ARG A 261 6.91 7.57 17.92
CA ARG A 261 8.06 8.39 18.37
C ARG A 261 8.98 7.67 19.35
N SER A 262 8.46 6.71 20.12
CA SER A 262 9.21 5.94 21.12
C SER A 262 9.96 4.73 20.55
N VAL A 263 9.74 4.39 19.29
CA VAL A 263 10.39 3.23 18.66
C VAL A 263 11.82 3.60 18.25
N GLY A 264 12.82 2.95 18.85
CA GLY A 264 14.23 3.15 18.52
C GLY A 264 14.55 2.67 17.11
N VAL A 265 15.33 3.45 16.36
CA VAL A 265 15.91 2.99 15.08
C VAL A 265 17.04 2.03 15.40
N PRO A 266 17.04 0.78 14.90
CA PRO A 266 18.18 -0.12 15.08
C PRO A 266 19.43 0.52 14.48
N THR A 267 20.44 0.77 15.29
CA THR A 267 21.77 1.14 14.77
C THR A 267 22.36 -0.10 14.11
N VAL A 268 22.39 -0.12 12.79
CA VAL A 268 23.22 -1.09 12.06
C VAL A 268 24.67 -0.73 12.38
N ARG A 269 25.28 -1.45 13.33
CA ARG A 269 26.74 -1.43 13.49
C ARG A 269 27.31 -2.14 12.26
N SER A 270 28.08 -1.38 11.50
CA SER A 270 28.91 -1.84 10.38
C SER A 270 29.88 -2.94 10.80
#